data_a7a638900d5073596c65ff1cd8f37619
#
_entry.id   a7a638900d5073596c65ff1cd8f37619
#
_cell.length_a   1.000
_cell.length_b   1.000
_cell.length_c   1.000
_cell.angle_alpha   90.00
_cell.angle_beta   90.00
_cell.angle_gamma   90.00
#
_symmetry.space_group_name_H-M   'P 1'
#
loop_
_entity.id
_entity.type
_entity.pdbx_description
1 polymer ?
#
loop_
_entity_poly.entity_id
_entity_poly.type
_entity_poly.pdbx_seq_one_letter_code
_entity_poly.pdbx_strand_id
1 'polypeptide(L)'
;FRDILNDNHMGGQSYDFMMASGKLQALCYKHEIEKTLRTPDYAGFQLLALNDYSGQGTALVGVLDVFFEEKGYINAEQFRRFCSPTVPLARIPKFVYANDETFHADIEVSHFGAAPLQGAKTSYTIKDKFGKVYAKGTVGTQTIPIGNLCALGSVDMNLKEIDTPQKLNLEVCIEGSDAVNDWDFWVYPAQVELTQGSVYTTDTLDAVSYTHLRAHETAA
;
A
#
# COMPACT_ATOMS: atom_id res chain seq x y z
N PHE A 1 1.35 15.68 -24.59
CA PHE A 1 2.02 15.40 -23.31
C PHE A 1 3.53 15.68 -23.36
N ARG A 2 4.25 15.14 -24.35
CA ARG A 2 5.71 15.33 -24.45
C ARG A 2 6.11 16.80 -24.46
N ASP A 3 5.46 17.64 -25.26
CA ASP A 3 5.76 19.06 -25.37
C ASP A 3 5.50 19.78 -24.04
N ILE A 4 4.37 19.49 -23.38
CA ILE A 4 4.04 20.04 -22.06
C ILE A 4 5.09 19.65 -21.01
N LEU A 5 5.56 18.40 -21.01
CA LEU A 5 6.60 17.96 -20.09
C LEU A 5 7.95 18.64 -20.37
N ASN A 6 8.30 18.79 -21.65
CA ASN A 6 9.54 19.46 -22.04
C ASN A 6 9.52 20.95 -21.70
N ASP A 7 8.41 21.64 -21.96
CA ASP A 7 8.22 23.05 -21.65
C ASP A 7 8.33 23.33 -20.13
N ASN A 8 8.02 22.32 -19.30
CA ASN A 8 8.17 22.39 -17.84
C ASN A 8 9.45 21.69 -17.32
N HIS A 9 10.42 21.40 -18.18
CA HIS A 9 11.68 20.74 -17.82
C HIS A 9 11.53 19.36 -17.17
N MET A 10 10.39 18.68 -17.38
CA MET A 10 10.02 17.38 -16.79
C MET A 10 10.11 16.20 -17.77
N GLY A 11 10.54 16.44 -19.02
CA GLY A 11 10.56 15.40 -20.07
C GLY A 11 11.36 14.15 -19.69
N GLY A 12 12.48 14.31 -18.98
CA GLY A 12 13.30 13.21 -18.48
C GLY A 12 12.65 12.33 -17.41
N GLN A 13 11.59 12.83 -16.76
CA GLN A 13 10.87 12.14 -15.68
C GLN A 13 9.58 11.45 -16.17
N SER A 14 9.28 11.52 -17.47
CA SER A 14 8.01 11.02 -18.04
C SER A 14 7.75 9.55 -17.72
N TYR A 15 8.78 8.72 -17.76
CA TYR A 15 8.68 7.30 -17.42
C TYR A 15 8.36 7.10 -15.93
N ASP A 16 9.02 7.82 -15.04
CA ASP A 16 8.80 7.73 -13.60
C ASP A 16 7.38 8.15 -13.22
N PHE A 17 6.85 9.22 -13.84
CA PHE A 17 5.46 9.62 -13.65
C PHE A 17 4.47 8.56 -14.11
N MET A 18 4.72 7.96 -15.29
CA MET A 18 3.88 6.88 -15.80
C MET A 18 3.88 5.66 -14.88
N MET A 19 5.06 5.23 -14.40
CA MET A 19 5.20 4.10 -13.49
C MET A 19 4.59 4.38 -12.13
N ALA A 20 4.74 5.59 -11.59
CA ALA A 20 4.11 6.00 -10.34
C ALA A 20 2.59 6.02 -10.44
N SER A 21 2.03 6.55 -11.54
CA SER A 21 0.61 6.55 -11.82
C SER A 21 0.05 5.13 -11.94
N GLY A 22 0.76 4.23 -12.64
CA GLY A 22 0.37 2.82 -12.77
C GLY A 22 0.38 2.08 -11.42
N LYS A 23 1.39 2.31 -10.58
CA LYS A 23 1.43 1.76 -9.22
C LYS A 23 0.28 2.26 -8.35
N LEU A 24 -0.07 3.55 -8.46
CA LEU A 24 -1.24 4.11 -7.77
C LEU A 24 -2.53 3.45 -8.25
N GLN A 25 -2.71 3.24 -9.56
CA GLN A 25 -3.85 2.53 -10.13
C GLN A 25 -3.97 1.12 -9.53
N ALA A 26 -2.87 0.36 -9.46
CA ALA A 26 -2.85 -0.98 -8.88
C ALA A 26 -3.25 -0.97 -7.40
N LEU A 27 -2.81 0.02 -6.62
CA LEU A 27 -3.23 0.21 -5.23
C LEU A 27 -4.72 0.55 -5.12
N CYS A 28 -5.26 1.38 -5.99
CA CYS A 28 -6.69 1.68 -6.02
C CYS A 28 -7.51 0.40 -6.30
N TYR A 29 -7.12 -0.40 -7.28
CA TYR A 29 -7.78 -1.70 -7.53
C TYR A 29 -7.70 -2.64 -6.34
N LYS A 30 -6.52 -2.76 -5.71
CA LYS A 30 -6.36 -3.55 -4.50
C LYS A 30 -7.34 -3.12 -3.41
N HIS A 31 -7.39 -1.83 -3.08
CA HIS A 31 -8.27 -1.32 -2.04
C HIS A 31 -9.76 -1.51 -2.35
N GLU A 32 -10.19 -1.25 -3.58
CA GLU A 32 -11.58 -1.43 -3.98
C GLU A 32 -12.00 -2.91 -4.00
N ILE A 33 -11.15 -3.81 -4.49
CA ILE A 33 -11.41 -5.25 -4.49
C ILE A 33 -11.46 -5.77 -3.05
N GLU A 34 -10.50 -5.43 -2.20
CA GLU A 34 -10.49 -5.82 -0.79
C GLU A 34 -11.71 -5.30 -0.03
N LYS A 35 -12.14 -4.06 -0.30
CA LYS A 35 -13.37 -3.48 0.26
C LYS A 35 -14.59 -4.29 -0.15
N THR A 36 -14.68 -4.66 -1.42
CA THR A 36 -15.73 -5.53 -1.95
C THR A 36 -15.75 -6.89 -1.22
N LEU A 37 -14.59 -7.53 -1.10
CA LEU A 37 -14.45 -8.82 -0.41
C LEU A 37 -14.81 -8.76 1.08
N ARG A 38 -14.71 -7.58 1.71
CA ARG A 38 -15.11 -7.33 3.11
C ARG A 38 -16.56 -6.87 3.29
N THR A 39 -17.30 -6.71 2.20
CA THR A 39 -18.69 -6.23 2.28
C THR A 39 -19.64 -7.42 2.43
N PRO A 40 -20.50 -7.46 3.49
CA PRO A 40 -21.51 -8.50 3.64
C PRO A 40 -22.47 -8.52 2.46
N ASP A 41 -22.91 -9.71 2.09
CA ASP A 41 -23.95 -9.92 1.06
C ASP A 41 -23.64 -9.32 -0.31
N TYR A 42 -22.36 -9.03 -0.60
CA TYR A 42 -21.93 -8.48 -1.87
C TYR A 42 -21.69 -9.62 -2.87
N ALA A 43 -22.40 -9.60 -3.99
CA ALA A 43 -22.42 -10.69 -4.96
C ALA A 43 -21.11 -10.83 -5.78
N GLY A 44 -20.30 -9.78 -5.87
CA GLY A 44 -19.06 -9.77 -6.63
C GLY A 44 -18.78 -8.42 -7.28
N PHE A 45 -17.77 -8.35 -8.11
CA PHE A 45 -17.37 -7.14 -8.84
C PHE A 45 -17.00 -7.46 -10.28
N GLN A 46 -16.98 -6.43 -11.11
CA GLN A 46 -16.46 -6.48 -12.47
C GLN A 46 -15.39 -5.41 -12.62
N LEU A 47 -14.25 -5.79 -13.21
CA LEU A 47 -13.18 -4.86 -13.54
C LEU A 47 -13.30 -4.44 -15.00
N LEU A 48 -13.53 -3.16 -15.25
CA LEU A 48 -13.48 -2.55 -16.57
C LEU A 48 -12.33 -1.52 -16.59
N ALA A 49 -11.20 -1.81 -17.21
CA ALA A 49 -10.87 -2.98 -17.99
C ALA A 49 -9.58 -3.62 -17.46
N LEU A 50 -9.41 -4.93 -17.66
CA LEU A 50 -8.16 -5.62 -17.34
C LEU A 50 -7.06 -5.19 -18.31
N ASN A 51 -7.36 -5.04 -19.57
CA ASN A 51 -6.45 -4.59 -20.64
C ASN A 51 -6.91 -3.28 -21.28
N ASP A 52 -5.98 -2.60 -21.92
CA ASP A 52 -6.29 -1.40 -22.72
C ASP A 52 -7.25 -1.70 -23.87
N TYR A 53 -8.12 -0.76 -24.17
CA TYR A 53 -9.01 -0.82 -25.30
C TYR A 53 -8.52 0.12 -26.41
N SER A 54 -8.07 -0.44 -27.53
CA SER A 54 -7.52 0.32 -28.66
C SER A 54 -8.57 1.01 -29.53
N GLY A 55 -9.85 0.64 -29.39
CA GLY A 55 -10.96 1.24 -30.12
C GLY A 55 -11.34 2.67 -29.69
N GLN A 56 -10.78 3.14 -28.58
CA GLN A 56 -10.99 4.48 -28.03
C GLN A 56 -9.66 5.04 -27.53
N GLY A 57 -9.18 6.12 -28.09
CA GLY A 57 -7.86 6.68 -27.83
C GLY A 57 -7.57 7.12 -26.39
N THR A 58 -8.59 7.21 -25.53
CA THR A 58 -8.47 7.54 -24.11
C THR A 58 -8.70 6.34 -23.17
N ALA A 59 -8.97 5.16 -23.70
CA ALA A 59 -9.24 3.95 -22.92
C ALA A 59 -7.98 3.11 -22.65
N LEU A 60 -6.87 3.77 -22.32
CA LEU A 60 -5.58 3.16 -21.94
C LEU A 60 -5.50 2.98 -20.40
N VAL A 61 -6.56 2.42 -19.84
CA VAL A 61 -6.77 2.33 -18.37
C VAL A 61 -6.58 0.92 -17.82
N GLY A 62 -6.25 -0.07 -18.67
CA GLY A 62 -5.98 -1.43 -18.27
C GLY A 62 -4.67 -1.55 -17.47
N VAL A 63 -4.57 -2.57 -16.62
CA VAL A 63 -3.30 -2.97 -16.00
C VAL A 63 -2.39 -3.70 -16.99
N LEU A 64 -2.97 -4.26 -18.04
CA LEU A 64 -2.30 -4.84 -19.20
C LEU A 64 -2.45 -3.93 -20.41
N ASP A 65 -1.56 -4.03 -21.35
CA ASP A 65 -1.67 -3.35 -22.65
C ASP A 65 -2.70 -4.02 -23.59
N VAL A 66 -2.81 -3.53 -24.82
CA VAL A 66 -3.76 -4.07 -25.83
C VAL A 66 -3.43 -5.49 -26.28
N PHE A 67 -2.21 -5.98 -26.04
CA PHE A 67 -1.74 -7.33 -26.36
C PHE A 67 -1.79 -8.27 -25.15
N PHE A 68 -2.35 -7.82 -24.01
CA PHE A 68 -2.35 -8.53 -22.73
C PHE A 68 -0.95 -8.70 -22.11
N GLU A 69 -0.02 -7.82 -22.44
CA GLU A 69 1.31 -7.79 -21.85
C GLU A 69 1.35 -6.88 -20.62
N GLU A 70 2.22 -7.21 -19.68
CA GLU A 70 2.43 -6.42 -18.46
C GLU A 70 3.06 -5.05 -18.77
N LYS A 71 2.50 -3.99 -18.21
CA LYS A 71 3.04 -2.62 -18.33
C LYS A 71 4.22 -2.34 -17.39
N GLY A 72 4.61 -3.31 -16.56
CA GLY A 72 5.78 -3.27 -15.69
C GLY A 72 5.59 -2.65 -14.30
N TYR A 73 4.39 -2.15 -13.94
CA TYR A 73 4.13 -1.60 -12.60
C TYR A 73 3.40 -2.56 -11.65
N ILE A 74 2.81 -3.62 -12.17
CA ILE A 74 2.25 -4.76 -11.44
C ILE A 74 2.34 -6.02 -12.32
N ASN A 75 2.55 -7.17 -11.72
CA ASN A 75 2.54 -8.46 -12.39
C ASN A 75 1.36 -9.34 -11.93
N ALA A 76 1.17 -10.48 -12.59
CA ALA A 76 0.08 -11.41 -12.30
C ALA A 76 0.14 -11.95 -10.86
N GLU A 77 1.33 -12.25 -10.32
CA GLU A 77 1.50 -12.73 -8.96
C GLU A 77 1.03 -11.70 -7.93
N GLN A 78 1.46 -10.44 -8.10
CA GLN A 78 1.05 -9.34 -7.23
C GLN A 78 -0.46 -9.08 -7.31
N PHE A 79 -1.05 -9.13 -8.51
CA PHE A 79 -2.48 -8.92 -8.70
C PHE A 79 -3.31 -10.05 -8.05
N ARG A 80 -2.84 -11.28 -8.10
CA ARG A 80 -3.49 -12.44 -7.46
C ARG A 80 -3.52 -12.35 -5.94
N ARG A 81 -2.66 -11.57 -5.30
CA ARG A 81 -2.66 -11.40 -3.84
C ARG A 81 -3.98 -10.87 -3.31
N PHE A 82 -4.66 -10.01 -4.07
CA PHE A 82 -5.94 -9.43 -3.70
C PHE A 82 -7.11 -9.79 -4.63
N CYS A 83 -6.84 -10.54 -5.70
CA CYS A 83 -7.83 -10.97 -6.70
C CYS A 83 -7.66 -12.46 -7.00
N SER A 84 -8.07 -13.30 -6.06
CA SER A 84 -8.02 -14.76 -6.15
C SER A 84 -9.18 -15.38 -5.36
N PRO A 85 -9.44 -16.70 -5.49
CA PRO A 85 -10.51 -17.35 -4.75
C PRO A 85 -10.34 -17.34 -3.22
N THR A 86 -9.11 -17.18 -2.72
CA THR A 86 -8.82 -17.09 -1.28
C THR A 86 -7.91 -15.91 -1.04
N VAL A 87 -8.42 -14.90 -0.35
CA VAL A 87 -7.70 -13.64 -0.11
C VAL A 87 -7.66 -13.34 1.38
N PRO A 88 -6.48 -13.39 2.02
CA PRO A 88 -6.28 -12.80 3.34
C PRO A 88 -6.52 -11.30 3.28
N LEU A 89 -7.18 -10.74 4.29
CA LEU A 89 -7.58 -9.34 4.38
C LEU A 89 -7.16 -8.77 5.73
N ALA A 90 -6.79 -7.50 5.76
CA ALA A 90 -6.46 -6.80 6.99
C ALA A 90 -7.27 -5.51 7.14
N ARG A 91 -7.82 -5.30 8.35
CA ARG A 91 -8.42 -4.03 8.75
C ARG A 91 -7.38 -3.24 9.52
N ILE A 92 -6.73 -2.33 8.83
CA ILE A 92 -5.68 -1.46 9.37
C ILE A 92 -6.29 -0.07 9.56
N PRO A 93 -6.38 0.46 10.78
CA PRO A 93 -7.08 1.73 11.05
C PRO A 93 -6.39 2.95 10.42
N LYS A 94 -5.07 2.90 10.23
CA LYS A 94 -4.28 3.93 9.56
C LYS A 94 -2.99 3.34 9.00
N PHE A 95 -2.36 4.04 8.07
CA PHE A 95 -1.12 3.57 7.43
C PHE A 95 0.13 4.36 7.86
N VAL A 96 -0.04 5.41 8.64
CA VAL A 96 1.08 6.22 9.17
C VAL A 96 0.98 6.26 10.68
N TYR A 97 2.09 5.91 11.33
CA TYR A 97 2.22 5.79 12.78
C TYR A 97 3.39 6.61 13.30
N ALA A 98 3.28 7.09 14.53
CA ALA A 98 4.44 7.49 15.32
C ALA A 98 5.01 6.28 16.07
N ASN A 99 6.29 6.30 16.41
CA ASN A 99 6.94 5.17 17.06
C ASN A 99 6.57 4.97 18.55
N ASP A 100 5.85 5.91 19.16
CA ASP A 100 5.25 5.76 20.49
C ASP A 100 3.87 5.08 20.47
N GLU A 101 3.40 4.69 19.29
CA GLU A 101 2.15 3.98 19.08
C GLU A 101 2.35 2.46 18.94
N THR A 102 1.23 1.74 18.89
CA THR A 102 1.18 0.31 18.54
C THR A 102 0.50 0.15 17.20
N PHE A 103 1.14 -0.57 16.29
CA PHE A 103 0.50 -1.04 15.07
C PHE A 103 -0.53 -2.11 15.43
N HIS A 104 -1.73 -2.03 14.86
CA HIS A 104 -2.79 -3.01 15.02
C HIS A 104 -3.42 -3.33 13.67
N ALA A 105 -3.73 -4.61 13.44
CA ALA A 105 -4.50 -5.07 12.30
C ALA A 105 -5.38 -6.26 12.67
N ASP A 106 -6.68 -6.16 12.43
CA ASP A 106 -7.58 -7.32 12.47
C ASP A 106 -7.47 -8.08 11.15
N ILE A 107 -7.25 -9.39 11.25
CA ILE A 107 -7.04 -10.26 10.08
C ILE A 107 -8.30 -11.09 9.86
N GLU A 108 -8.79 -11.06 8.64
CA GLU A 108 -9.91 -11.84 8.14
C GLU A 108 -9.57 -12.50 6.80
N VAL A 109 -10.42 -13.34 6.29
CA VAL A 109 -10.26 -13.97 4.98
C VAL A 109 -11.58 -14.02 4.23
N SER A 110 -11.49 -13.80 2.93
CA SER A 110 -12.53 -14.10 1.96
C SER A 110 -12.12 -15.38 1.21
N HIS A 111 -12.96 -16.41 1.27
CA HIS A 111 -12.66 -17.72 0.69
C HIS A 111 -13.85 -18.22 -0.15
N PHE A 112 -13.67 -18.26 -1.45
CA PHE A 112 -14.62 -18.80 -2.43
C PHE A 112 -14.01 -19.92 -3.26
N GLY A 113 -13.19 -20.76 -2.62
CA GLY A 113 -12.65 -21.99 -3.19
C GLY A 113 -13.70 -23.11 -3.23
N ALA A 114 -13.31 -24.27 -3.77
CA ALA A 114 -14.20 -25.40 -3.99
C ALA A 114 -14.70 -26.09 -2.71
N ALA A 115 -13.98 -25.95 -1.60
CA ALA A 115 -14.30 -26.59 -0.31
C ALA A 115 -13.71 -25.76 0.85
N PRO A 116 -14.29 -25.85 2.06
CA PRO A 116 -13.70 -25.22 3.26
C PRO A 116 -12.25 -25.69 3.49
N LEU A 117 -11.40 -24.80 3.97
CA LEU A 117 -10.03 -25.13 4.35
C LEU A 117 -9.98 -25.63 5.79
N GLN A 118 -9.68 -26.91 5.97
CA GLN A 118 -9.65 -27.54 7.29
C GLN A 118 -8.32 -27.30 7.99
N GLY A 119 -8.35 -26.87 9.26
CA GLY A 119 -7.15 -26.66 10.07
C GLY A 119 -6.15 -25.68 9.46
N ALA A 120 -6.64 -24.69 8.73
CA ALA A 120 -5.82 -23.69 8.04
C ALA A 120 -5.06 -22.85 9.07
N LYS A 121 -3.74 -22.88 9.02
CA LYS A 121 -2.87 -22.06 9.82
C LYS A 121 -2.55 -20.77 9.08
N THR A 122 -2.84 -19.63 9.71
CA THR A 122 -2.54 -18.30 9.18
C THR A 122 -1.34 -17.72 9.92
N SER A 123 -0.33 -17.30 9.20
CA SER A 123 0.87 -16.67 9.74
C SER A 123 1.07 -15.27 9.17
N TYR A 124 1.86 -14.46 9.88
CA TYR A 124 2.21 -13.12 9.45
C TYR A 124 3.70 -12.84 9.62
N THR A 125 4.18 -11.89 8.84
CA THR A 125 5.52 -11.33 8.95
C THR A 125 5.46 -9.81 8.72
N ILE A 126 6.12 -9.03 9.58
CA ILE A 126 6.33 -7.60 9.38
C ILE A 126 7.82 -7.39 9.10
N LYS A 127 8.14 -6.82 7.94
CA LYS A 127 9.51 -6.62 7.46
C LYS A 127 9.68 -5.25 6.80
N ASP A 128 10.91 -4.75 6.75
CA ASP A 128 11.27 -3.58 5.97
C ASP A 128 11.57 -3.93 4.49
N LYS A 129 11.86 -2.90 3.70
CA LYS A 129 12.22 -3.03 2.27
C LYS A 129 13.53 -3.79 2.04
N PHE A 130 14.36 -4.02 3.07
CA PHE A 130 15.61 -4.75 2.99
C PHE A 130 15.46 -6.21 3.46
N GLY A 131 14.24 -6.60 3.90
CA GLY A 131 13.94 -7.95 4.39
C GLY A 131 14.24 -8.17 5.87
N LYS A 132 14.63 -7.14 6.62
CA LYS A 132 14.77 -7.25 8.08
C LYS A 132 13.39 -7.46 8.70
N VAL A 133 13.24 -8.56 9.44
CA VAL A 133 11.99 -8.93 10.12
C VAL A 133 11.92 -8.23 11.48
N TYR A 134 10.83 -7.50 11.72
CA TYR A 134 10.52 -6.83 12.98
C TYR A 134 9.55 -7.64 13.84
N ALA A 135 8.61 -8.32 13.22
CA ALA A 135 7.70 -9.24 13.90
C ALA A 135 7.28 -10.38 12.98
N LYS A 136 7.02 -11.54 13.53
CA LYS A 136 6.45 -12.70 12.85
C LYS A 136 5.73 -13.59 13.83
N GLY A 137 4.69 -14.29 13.39
CA GLY A 137 3.96 -15.20 14.25
C GLY A 137 2.81 -15.90 13.54
N THR A 138 2.03 -16.58 14.34
CA THR A 138 0.77 -17.22 13.89
C THR A 138 -0.39 -16.33 14.33
N VAL A 139 -1.27 -15.99 13.39
CA VAL A 139 -2.52 -15.26 13.67
C VAL A 139 -3.53 -16.21 14.31
N GLY A 140 -3.72 -17.39 13.71
CA GLY A 140 -4.63 -18.42 14.19
C GLY A 140 -4.54 -19.71 13.38
N THR A 141 -5.22 -20.75 13.90
CA THR A 141 -5.40 -22.03 13.21
C THR A 141 -6.85 -22.47 13.37
N GLN A 142 -7.60 -22.52 12.26
CA GLN A 142 -9.02 -22.85 12.29
C GLN A 142 -9.52 -23.36 10.94
N THR A 143 -10.77 -23.82 10.92
CA THR A 143 -11.44 -24.09 9.65
C THR A 143 -11.92 -22.77 9.04
N ILE A 144 -11.56 -22.53 7.78
CA ILE A 144 -12.05 -21.40 7.00
C ILE A 144 -13.21 -21.87 6.14
N PRO A 145 -14.45 -21.41 6.41
CA PRO A 145 -15.62 -21.77 5.60
C PRO A 145 -15.57 -21.07 4.23
N ILE A 146 -16.40 -21.53 3.31
CA ILE A 146 -16.68 -20.78 2.07
C ILE A 146 -17.48 -19.53 2.43
N GLY A 147 -17.05 -18.38 1.93
CA GLY A 147 -17.67 -17.08 2.16
C GLY A 147 -16.64 -16.01 2.52
N ASN A 148 -17.13 -14.84 2.91
CA ASN A 148 -16.33 -13.72 3.38
C ASN A 148 -16.51 -13.49 4.89
N LEU A 149 -15.82 -12.47 5.43
CA LEU A 149 -15.90 -12.04 6.85
C LEU A 149 -15.48 -13.13 7.86
N CYS A 150 -14.70 -14.12 7.46
CA CYS A 150 -14.15 -15.09 8.39
C CYS A 150 -12.98 -14.44 9.15
N ALA A 151 -13.19 -14.09 10.42
CA ALA A 151 -12.16 -13.53 11.29
C ALA A 151 -11.11 -14.60 11.62
N LEU A 152 -9.84 -14.25 11.55
CA LEU A 152 -8.70 -15.14 11.82
C LEU A 152 -7.97 -14.79 13.12
N GLY A 153 -8.03 -13.52 13.57
CA GLY A 153 -7.36 -12.99 14.73
C GLY A 153 -6.85 -11.57 14.48
N SER A 154 -5.87 -11.14 15.26
CA SER A 154 -5.23 -9.84 15.10
C SER A 154 -3.71 -9.92 15.15
N VAL A 155 -3.07 -8.87 14.66
CA VAL A 155 -1.62 -8.64 14.72
C VAL A 155 -1.38 -7.32 15.43
N ASP A 156 -0.59 -7.36 16.51
CA ASP A 156 -0.16 -6.20 17.25
C ASP A 156 1.37 -6.12 17.25
N MET A 157 1.92 -4.92 17.05
CA MET A 157 3.37 -4.68 17.16
C MET A 157 3.63 -3.33 17.81
N ASN A 158 4.42 -3.33 18.88
CA ASN A 158 4.93 -2.10 19.47
C ASN A 158 5.99 -1.48 18.56
N LEU A 159 5.87 -0.18 18.27
CA LEU A 159 6.72 0.51 17.31
C LEU A 159 7.91 1.23 17.93
N LYS A 160 8.07 1.16 19.25
CA LYS A 160 9.05 1.94 20.03
C LYS A 160 10.52 1.74 19.62
N GLU A 161 10.84 0.57 19.06
CA GLU A 161 12.21 0.29 18.60
C GLU A 161 12.55 0.86 17.23
N ILE A 162 11.59 1.57 16.59
CA ILE A 162 11.78 2.18 15.27
C ILE A 162 12.08 3.67 15.48
N ASP A 163 13.34 4.01 15.53
CA ASP A 163 13.85 5.35 15.85
C ASP A 163 14.11 6.23 14.62
N THR A 164 14.02 5.65 13.42
CA THR A 164 14.20 6.35 12.13
C THR A 164 13.00 6.12 11.22
N PRO A 165 12.68 7.06 10.30
CA PRO A 165 11.58 6.87 9.36
C PRO A 165 11.72 5.56 8.57
N GLN A 166 10.71 4.71 8.68
CA GLN A 166 10.70 3.38 8.05
C GLN A 166 9.39 3.12 7.32
N LYS A 167 9.50 2.51 6.14
CA LYS A 167 8.38 1.82 5.50
C LYS A 167 8.45 0.35 5.87
N LEU A 168 7.40 -0.16 6.46
CA LEU A 168 7.21 -1.56 6.82
C LEU A 168 6.12 -2.19 5.96
N ASN A 169 6.19 -3.51 5.84
CA ASN A 169 5.22 -4.30 5.10
C ASN A 169 4.71 -5.44 6.00
N LEU A 170 3.39 -5.47 6.24
CA LEU A 170 2.71 -6.61 6.84
C LEU A 170 2.35 -7.60 5.72
N GLU A 171 2.86 -8.81 5.77
CA GLU A 171 2.49 -9.91 4.90
C GLU A 171 1.74 -10.97 5.72
N VAL A 172 0.61 -11.43 5.22
CA VAL A 172 -0.22 -12.48 5.82
C VAL A 172 -0.39 -13.61 4.83
N CYS A 173 -0.16 -14.85 5.25
CA CYS A 173 -0.33 -16.02 4.41
C CYS A 173 -1.10 -17.14 5.11
N ILE A 174 -1.81 -17.96 4.32
CA ILE A 174 -2.42 -19.22 4.76
C ILE A 174 -1.45 -20.34 4.37
N GLU A 175 -0.82 -20.94 5.37
CA GLU A 175 0.24 -21.93 5.17
C GLU A 175 -0.25 -23.13 4.35
N GLY A 176 0.59 -23.61 3.46
CA GLY A 176 0.26 -24.73 2.57
C GLY A 176 -0.63 -24.37 1.38
N SER A 177 -0.89 -23.08 1.17
CA SER A 177 -1.64 -22.54 0.02
C SER A 177 -0.87 -21.42 -0.66
N ASP A 178 -1.36 -20.94 -1.81
CA ASP A 178 -0.87 -19.75 -2.51
C ASP A 178 -1.56 -18.44 -2.03
N ALA A 179 -2.42 -18.53 -1.01
CA ALA A 179 -3.13 -17.39 -0.46
C ALA A 179 -2.21 -16.53 0.41
N VAL A 180 -1.75 -15.43 -0.14
CA VAL A 180 -0.90 -14.43 0.52
C VAL A 180 -1.37 -13.04 0.13
N ASN A 181 -1.33 -12.09 1.09
CA ASN A 181 -1.59 -10.68 0.81
C ASN A 181 -0.72 -9.81 1.71
N ASP A 182 -0.52 -8.54 1.36
CA ASP A 182 0.39 -7.66 2.08
C ASP A 182 -0.05 -6.20 2.04
N TRP A 183 0.38 -5.42 3.03
CA TRP A 183 0.07 -4.00 3.17
C TRP A 183 1.27 -3.24 3.67
N ASP A 184 1.58 -2.11 3.03
CA ASP A 184 2.61 -1.18 3.46
C ASP A 184 2.06 -0.22 4.52
N PHE A 185 2.87 0.10 5.52
CA PHE A 185 2.63 1.18 6.46
C PHE A 185 3.94 1.88 6.83
N TRP A 186 3.83 3.09 7.36
CA TRP A 186 4.99 3.94 7.64
C TRP A 186 5.05 4.30 9.10
N VAL A 187 6.25 4.26 9.66
CA VAL A 187 6.53 4.63 11.05
C VAL A 187 7.53 5.78 11.06
N TYR A 188 7.23 6.80 11.83
CA TYR A 188 8.08 7.97 12.03
C TYR A 188 8.39 8.15 13.51
N PRO A 189 9.54 8.75 13.89
CA PRO A 189 9.79 9.15 15.27
C PRO A 189 8.69 10.10 15.76
N ALA A 190 8.19 9.85 17.00
CA ALA A 190 7.20 10.72 17.63
C ALA A 190 7.80 12.09 18.00
N GLN A 191 9.11 12.13 18.23
CA GLN A 191 9.85 13.36 18.53
C GLN A 191 10.99 13.50 17.53
N VAL A 192 11.11 14.68 16.95
CA VAL A 192 12.21 15.04 16.05
C VAL A 192 12.93 16.23 16.68
N GLU A 193 14.21 16.05 17.00
CA GLU A 193 15.04 17.18 17.45
C GLU A 193 15.27 18.12 16.28
N LEU A 194 14.69 19.31 16.37
CA LEU A 194 14.92 20.39 15.44
C LEU A 194 16.18 21.15 15.87
N THR A 195 17.33 20.80 15.30
CA THR A 195 18.54 21.61 15.45
C THR A 195 18.37 22.88 14.62
N GLN A 196 18.18 24.01 15.27
CA GLN A 196 17.93 25.29 14.57
C GLN A 196 19.18 25.82 13.84
N GLY A 197 20.38 25.40 14.14
CA GLY A 197 21.62 25.85 13.48
C GLY A 197 21.60 27.36 13.13
N SER A 198 21.97 27.69 11.90
CA SER A 198 21.88 29.05 11.35
C SER A 198 20.57 29.33 10.58
N VAL A 199 19.62 28.39 10.57
CA VAL A 199 18.35 28.53 9.87
C VAL A 199 17.33 29.21 10.77
N TYR A 200 16.77 30.33 10.32
CA TYR A 200 15.66 30.98 10.99
C TYR A 200 14.37 30.19 10.76
N THR A 201 13.75 29.72 11.84
CA THR A 201 12.46 29.02 11.78
C THR A 201 11.39 29.87 12.45
N THR A 202 10.22 29.97 11.82
CA THR A 202 9.06 30.71 12.36
C THR A 202 7.78 29.97 11.98
N ASP A 203 6.81 30.00 12.87
CA ASP A 203 5.44 29.52 12.65
C ASP A 203 4.47 30.65 12.23
N THR A 204 4.98 31.89 12.22
CA THR A 204 4.20 33.06 11.84
C THR A 204 4.91 33.84 10.73
N LEU A 205 4.12 34.31 9.74
CA LEU A 205 4.57 35.21 8.69
C LEU A 205 4.37 36.66 9.17
N ASP A 206 5.37 37.18 9.86
CA ASP A 206 5.43 38.57 10.29
C ASP A 206 6.44 39.38 9.46
N ALA A 207 6.60 40.67 9.79
CA ALA A 207 7.52 41.57 9.08
C ALA A 207 8.98 41.10 9.18
N VAL A 208 9.37 40.40 10.27
CA VAL A 208 10.72 39.91 10.49
C VAL A 208 10.99 38.69 9.62
N SER A 209 10.08 37.73 9.60
CA SER A 209 10.18 36.52 8.76
C SER A 209 10.19 36.86 7.27
N TYR A 210 9.41 37.87 6.84
CA TYR A 210 9.41 38.35 5.47
C TYR A 210 10.74 39.07 5.10
N THR A 211 11.35 39.78 6.04
CA THR A 211 12.65 40.42 5.81
C THR A 211 13.77 39.39 5.64
N HIS A 212 13.77 38.31 6.41
CA HIS A 212 14.73 37.20 6.26
C HIS A 212 14.59 36.48 4.94
N LEU A 213 13.36 36.22 4.47
CA LEU A 213 13.10 35.62 3.15
C LEU A 213 13.68 36.48 2.01
N ARG A 214 13.45 37.79 2.02
CA ARG A 214 13.96 38.71 0.99
C ARG A 214 15.48 38.86 1.01
N ALA A 215 16.12 38.78 2.16
CA ALA A 215 17.57 38.86 2.26
C ALA A 215 18.28 37.65 1.56
N HIS A 216 17.65 36.49 1.49
CA HIS A 216 18.15 35.33 0.76
C HIS A 216 17.90 35.39 -0.75
N GLU A 217 16.84 36.07 -1.21
CA GLU A 217 16.59 36.26 -2.65
C GLU A 217 17.58 37.22 -3.33
N THR A 218 18.17 38.13 -2.56
CA THR A 218 19.13 39.11 -3.09
C THR A 218 20.59 38.65 -3.03
N ALA A 219 20.85 37.44 -2.46
CA ALA A 219 22.20 36.89 -2.29
C ALA A 219 22.49 35.70 -3.25
N ALA A 220 21.60 35.41 -4.23
CA ALA A 220 21.74 34.37 -5.25
C ALA A 220 22.02 35.02 -6.67
#